data_b91e424289134ccfdfab315b7fad1a15
#
_entry.id   b91e424289134ccfdfab315b7fad1a15
#
_cell.length_a   1.000
_cell.length_b   1.000
_cell.length_c   1.000
_cell.angle_alpha   90.00
_cell.angle_beta   90.00
_cell.angle_gamma   90.00
#
_symmetry.space_group_name_H-M   'P 1'
#
loop_
_entity.id
_entity.type
_entity.pdbx_description
1 polymer ?
#
loop_
_entity_poly.entity_id
_entity_poly.type
_entity_poly.pdbx_seq_one_letter_code
_entity_poly.pdbx_strand_id
1 'polypeptide(L)'
;MTPRIPFARNLAIAVAATALAVPLAAAPAEAAPTPPRTGFETSNGAHWTGQPEEQSFLAAVDRGSDRVSVDRIGATKQGRPLQLVRIGNQHAATTVLLICSQHGNEPSGREACLTTIRDLAYAEDRATRTFLSHTDVLVVPTANPDGRAANTRGNSDGVDINRDHIALQTAEARAMAAVIRDRKPEVIYDLHEYGATPPYYDKDMFVLWPRNLNATDRVHNESQTLAEQYVRPTAKDAGYSSGLYGIWTDPVTGDPIKQTAGDGQERILRNTSGIKHAVGLLIESRVDALTDAEKADPALNSRRRVDSQLVALDGLLRFTDERRGPIGAATAASRAAGYADRGPVYLGGADNEPAEPVKILQDPPCGYRLSAAQFADVKDELALHGVTSRPDGDGAYVPLRQSARNLIPLLLDERATYHLTSGQADTAC
;
A
#
# COMPACT_ATOMS: atom_id res chain seq x y z
N MET A 1 46.38 -51.50 5.05
CA MET A 1 46.28 -52.85 5.68
C MET A 1 45.17 -52.82 6.69
N THR A 2 44.02 -53.37 6.33
CA THR A 2 42.84 -53.53 7.17
C THR A 2 42.73 -54.97 7.64
N PRO A 3 42.33 -55.30 8.84
CA PRO A 3 41.75 -56.62 9.10
C PRO A 3 40.23 -56.58 9.21
N ARG A 4 39.61 -57.50 8.52
CA ARG A 4 38.20 -57.87 8.59
C ARG A 4 37.95 -58.78 9.78
N ILE A 5 36.81 -58.59 10.48
CA ILE A 5 36.25 -59.50 11.49
C ILE A 5 34.99 -60.15 10.95
N PRO A 6 34.73 -61.45 11.16
CA PRO A 6 33.67 -62.22 10.53
C PRO A 6 32.35 -62.18 11.31
N PHE A 7 31.24 -62.20 10.55
CA PHE A 7 29.87 -62.31 11.10
C PHE A 7 29.46 -63.74 11.39
N ALA A 8 28.92 -63.96 12.58
CA ALA A 8 28.26 -65.22 12.98
C ALA A 8 26.78 -65.17 12.48
N ARG A 9 26.37 -66.28 11.85
CA ARG A 9 25.00 -66.55 11.40
C ARG A 9 24.18 -67.06 12.58
N ASN A 10 23.10 -66.33 12.92
CA ASN A 10 22.02 -66.87 13.76
C ASN A 10 20.81 -67.15 12.89
N LEU A 11 20.37 -68.41 12.95
CA LEU A 11 19.20 -68.98 12.33
C LEU A 11 17.97 -68.57 13.16
N ALA A 12 17.03 -67.80 12.62
CA ALA A 12 15.75 -67.50 13.23
C ALA A 12 14.62 -68.12 12.42
N ILE A 13 13.83 -68.91 13.12
CA ILE A 13 12.67 -69.64 12.61
C ILE A 13 11.57 -68.64 12.30
N ALA A 14 11.08 -68.64 11.06
CA ALA A 14 9.96 -67.80 10.62
C ALA A 14 8.63 -68.48 10.99
N VAL A 15 7.84 -67.86 11.84
CA VAL A 15 6.41 -68.14 12.02
C VAL A 15 5.64 -67.23 11.03
N ALA A 16 5.00 -67.89 10.03
CA ALA A 16 4.15 -67.19 9.08
C ALA A 16 2.80 -66.83 9.72
N ALA A 17 2.61 -65.54 10.06
CA ALA A 17 1.29 -65.01 10.37
C ALA A 17 0.70 -64.43 9.09
N THR A 18 -0.30 -65.08 8.52
CA THR A 18 -1.12 -64.57 7.41
C THR A 18 -2.00 -63.42 7.92
N ALA A 19 -1.54 -62.20 7.76
CA ALA A 19 -2.37 -61.01 7.94
C ALA A 19 -3.20 -60.79 6.67
N LEU A 20 -4.52 -60.89 6.78
CA LEU A 20 -5.43 -60.39 5.74
C LEU A 20 -5.26 -58.87 5.64
N ALA A 21 -4.57 -58.42 4.60
CA ALA A 21 -4.55 -57.02 4.23
C ALA A 21 -5.89 -56.66 3.58
N VAL A 22 -6.76 -56.01 4.32
CA VAL A 22 -7.91 -55.31 3.75
C VAL A 22 -7.33 -54.09 3.01
N PRO A 23 -7.57 -53.95 1.69
CA PRO A 23 -7.14 -52.74 1.00
C PRO A 23 -7.94 -51.57 1.56
N LEU A 24 -7.28 -50.63 2.30
CA LEU A 24 -7.84 -49.33 2.57
C LEU A 24 -7.99 -48.66 1.20
N ALA A 25 -9.22 -48.54 0.71
CA ALA A 25 -9.51 -47.72 -0.44
C ALA A 25 -9.07 -46.29 -0.08
N ALA A 26 -7.97 -45.80 -0.68
CA ALA A 26 -7.59 -44.41 -0.60
C ALA A 26 -8.78 -43.58 -1.12
N ALA A 27 -9.35 -42.72 -0.27
CA ALA A 27 -10.31 -41.74 -0.73
C ALA A 27 -9.67 -40.99 -1.91
N PRO A 28 -10.40 -40.68 -2.99
CA PRO A 28 -9.86 -39.91 -4.07
C PRO A 28 -9.35 -38.61 -3.48
N ALA A 29 -8.07 -38.29 -3.72
CA ALA A 29 -7.51 -37.00 -3.35
C ALA A 29 -8.39 -35.92 -4.00
N GLU A 30 -9.01 -35.08 -3.17
CA GLU A 30 -9.81 -33.98 -3.67
C GLU A 30 -8.89 -33.12 -4.56
N ALA A 31 -9.26 -32.90 -5.81
CA ALA A 31 -8.44 -32.12 -6.74
C ALA A 31 -8.24 -30.72 -6.16
N ALA A 32 -7.00 -30.26 -6.11
CA ALA A 32 -6.70 -28.93 -5.65
C ALA A 32 -7.60 -27.90 -6.37
N PRO A 33 -8.20 -26.95 -5.65
CA PRO A 33 -9.11 -26.00 -6.26
C PRO A 33 -8.39 -25.20 -7.35
N THR A 34 -8.99 -25.15 -8.54
CA THR A 34 -8.44 -24.35 -9.64
C THR A 34 -8.48 -22.86 -9.27
N PRO A 35 -7.35 -22.14 -9.32
CA PRO A 35 -7.32 -20.71 -9.02
C PRO A 35 -8.32 -19.92 -9.89
N PRO A 36 -9.14 -19.03 -9.32
CA PRO A 36 -10.12 -18.26 -10.08
C PRO A 36 -9.40 -17.26 -10.99
N ARG A 37 -10.05 -16.89 -12.10
CA ARG A 37 -9.58 -15.84 -13.02
C ARG A 37 -10.46 -14.61 -12.88
N THR A 38 -9.87 -13.44 -13.04
CA THR A 38 -10.61 -12.16 -13.09
C THR A 38 -11.40 -12.04 -14.40
N GLY A 39 -12.36 -11.13 -14.46
CA GLY A 39 -13.05 -10.80 -15.72
C GLY A 39 -12.09 -10.29 -16.79
N PHE A 40 -11.10 -9.50 -16.37
CA PHE A 40 -10.03 -9.01 -17.24
C PHE A 40 -9.22 -10.15 -17.87
N GLU A 41 -8.74 -11.10 -17.05
CA GLU A 41 -7.99 -12.25 -17.54
C GLU A 41 -8.84 -13.16 -18.44
N THR A 42 -10.11 -13.36 -18.08
CA THR A 42 -11.02 -14.21 -18.86
C THR A 42 -11.30 -13.63 -20.23
N SER A 43 -11.35 -12.31 -20.34
CA SER A 43 -11.53 -11.59 -21.61
C SER A 43 -10.23 -11.31 -22.35
N ASN A 44 -9.07 -11.76 -21.83
CA ASN A 44 -7.73 -11.44 -22.34
C ASN A 44 -7.49 -9.93 -22.50
N GLY A 45 -7.98 -9.14 -21.50
CA GLY A 45 -7.79 -7.68 -21.46
C GLY A 45 -8.85 -6.87 -22.26
N ALA A 46 -9.86 -7.52 -22.84
CA ALA A 46 -10.88 -6.84 -23.64
C ALA A 46 -11.88 -6.03 -22.77
N HIS A 47 -12.10 -6.42 -21.51
CA HIS A 47 -12.86 -5.63 -20.55
C HIS A 47 -12.24 -5.67 -19.15
N TRP A 48 -12.50 -4.64 -18.36
CA TRP A 48 -12.09 -4.53 -16.98
C TRP A 48 -13.06 -5.29 -16.07
N THR A 49 -12.56 -6.04 -15.10
CA THR A 49 -13.37 -6.77 -14.13
C THR A 49 -14.47 -5.87 -13.55
N GLY A 50 -15.73 -6.27 -13.67
CA GLY A 50 -16.86 -5.57 -13.07
C GLY A 50 -16.97 -5.81 -11.56
N GLN A 51 -17.79 -5.03 -10.85
CA GLN A 51 -17.95 -5.20 -9.41
C GLN A 51 -18.53 -6.59 -9.03
N PRO A 52 -19.55 -7.13 -9.71
CA PRO A 52 -20.04 -8.49 -9.40
C PRO A 52 -18.99 -9.58 -9.65
N GLU A 53 -18.16 -9.42 -10.68
CA GLU A 53 -17.05 -10.34 -10.98
C GLU A 53 -15.99 -10.29 -9.87
N GLU A 54 -15.60 -9.08 -9.42
CA GLU A 54 -14.68 -8.88 -8.30
C GLU A 54 -15.19 -9.55 -7.04
N GLN A 55 -16.47 -9.34 -6.66
CA GLN A 55 -17.08 -9.96 -5.49
C GLN A 55 -17.05 -11.51 -5.60
N SER A 56 -17.38 -12.04 -6.77
CA SER A 56 -17.34 -13.48 -7.03
C SER A 56 -15.92 -14.04 -6.95
N PHE A 57 -14.96 -13.33 -7.51
CA PHE A 57 -13.54 -13.66 -7.47
C PHE A 57 -13.00 -13.69 -6.04
N LEU A 58 -13.22 -12.62 -5.26
CA LEU A 58 -12.76 -12.53 -3.87
C LEU A 58 -13.39 -13.63 -3.00
N ALA A 59 -14.68 -13.89 -3.17
CA ALA A 59 -15.35 -14.97 -2.46
C ALA A 59 -14.82 -16.37 -2.88
N ALA A 60 -14.39 -16.55 -4.11
CA ALA A 60 -13.78 -17.80 -4.57
C ALA A 60 -12.38 -18.00 -3.99
N VAL A 61 -11.56 -16.93 -3.94
CA VAL A 61 -10.23 -16.97 -3.33
C VAL A 61 -10.32 -17.27 -1.83
N ASP A 62 -11.22 -16.58 -1.11
CA ASP A 62 -11.44 -16.73 0.33
C ASP A 62 -11.84 -18.19 0.69
N ARG A 63 -12.73 -18.80 -0.10
CA ARG A 63 -13.11 -20.20 0.10
C ARG A 63 -12.05 -21.20 -0.33
N GLY A 64 -11.20 -20.83 -1.28
CA GLY A 64 -10.25 -21.74 -1.92
C GLY A 64 -8.86 -21.78 -1.27
N SER A 65 -8.56 -20.90 -0.33
CA SER A 65 -7.23 -20.79 0.30
C SER A 65 -7.31 -20.41 1.77
N ASP A 66 -6.76 -21.24 2.64
CA ASP A 66 -6.65 -20.98 4.10
C ASP A 66 -5.72 -19.82 4.44
N ARG A 67 -4.99 -19.30 3.46
CA ARG A 67 -4.06 -18.16 3.64
C ARG A 67 -4.74 -16.80 3.50
N VAL A 68 -6.00 -16.79 3.06
CA VAL A 68 -6.72 -15.56 2.71
C VAL A 68 -7.92 -15.38 3.62
N SER A 69 -8.20 -14.14 3.97
CA SER A 69 -9.50 -13.71 4.50
C SER A 69 -9.93 -12.41 3.82
N VAL A 70 -11.24 -12.27 3.60
CA VAL A 70 -11.84 -11.08 3.00
C VAL A 70 -12.79 -10.44 4.01
N ASP A 71 -12.39 -9.28 4.53
CA ASP A 71 -13.15 -8.54 5.53
C ASP A 71 -13.82 -7.30 4.91
N ARG A 72 -15.03 -6.98 5.37
CA ARG A 72 -15.67 -5.72 5.05
C ARG A 72 -15.21 -4.65 6.04
N ILE A 73 -14.48 -3.63 5.56
CA ILE A 73 -13.96 -2.51 6.38
C ILE A 73 -14.85 -1.26 6.35
N GLY A 74 -15.89 -1.25 5.54
CA GLY A 74 -16.83 -0.15 5.42
C GLY A 74 -17.78 -0.31 4.25
N ALA A 75 -18.46 0.79 3.93
CA ALA A 75 -19.27 0.92 2.72
C ALA A 75 -19.19 2.34 2.19
N THR A 76 -19.28 2.48 0.87
CA THR A 76 -19.38 3.76 0.20
C THR A 76 -20.74 4.41 0.45
N LYS A 77 -20.90 5.67 0.05
CA LYS A 77 -22.19 6.38 0.12
C LYS A 77 -23.30 5.66 -0.66
N GLN A 78 -22.98 4.98 -1.76
CA GLN A 78 -23.96 4.19 -2.54
C GLN A 78 -24.12 2.75 -2.02
N GLY A 79 -23.56 2.43 -0.84
CA GLY A 79 -23.72 1.15 -0.17
C GLY A 79 -22.83 0.02 -0.69
N ARG A 80 -21.90 0.29 -1.62
CA ARG A 80 -20.94 -0.71 -2.09
C ARG A 80 -19.93 -1.05 -0.99
N PRO A 81 -19.58 -2.35 -0.81
CA PRO A 81 -18.65 -2.74 0.23
C PRO A 81 -17.23 -2.22 -0.07
N LEU A 82 -16.58 -1.71 0.97
CA LEU A 82 -15.15 -1.51 1.03
C LEU A 82 -14.54 -2.75 1.67
N GLN A 83 -13.62 -3.41 0.99
CA GLN A 83 -13.08 -4.70 1.40
C GLN A 83 -11.57 -4.62 1.65
N LEU A 84 -11.13 -5.38 2.64
CA LEU A 84 -9.73 -5.65 2.95
C LEU A 84 -9.48 -7.15 2.76
N VAL A 85 -8.58 -7.49 1.89
CA VAL A 85 -8.07 -8.85 1.73
C VAL A 85 -6.79 -8.97 2.52
N ARG A 86 -6.69 -10.01 3.35
CA ARG A 86 -5.46 -10.36 4.06
C ARG A 86 -4.91 -11.65 3.51
N ILE A 87 -3.59 -11.72 3.33
CA ILE A 87 -2.89 -12.90 2.84
C ILE A 87 -1.64 -13.13 3.67
N GLY A 88 -1.48 -14.32 4.23
CA GLY A 88 -0.29 -14.71 4.98
C GLY A 88 -0.48 -14.73 6.50
N ASN A 89 0.58 -14.40 7.23
CA ASN A 89 0.61 -14.55 8.69
C ASN A 89 0.19 -13.25 9.38
N GLN A 90 -0.99 -13.24 10.00
CA GLN A 90 -1.51 -12.07 10.74
C GLN A 90 -0.65 -11.64 11.95
N HIS A 91 0.29 -12.47 12.38
CA HIS A 91 1.24 -12.17 13.47
C HIS A 91 2.65 -11.89 12.94
N ALA A 92 2.79 -11.68 11.64
CA ALA A 92 4.06 -11.34 11.03
C ALA A 92 4.58 -10.00 11.55
N ALA A 93 5.91 -9.87 11.60
CA ALA A 93 6.56 -8.63 12.01
C ALA A 93 6.55 -7.55 10.92
N THR A 94 6.24 -7.91 9.68
CA THR A 94 6.19 -6.99 8.54
C THR A 94 4.80 -7.03 7.93
N THR A 95 4.16 -5.87 7.84
CA THR A 95 2.85 -5.70 7.19
C THR A 95 3.00 -4.80 5.97
N VAL A 96 2.53 -5.27 4.83
CA VAL A 96 2.45 -4.51 3.57
C VAL A 96 0.99 -4.21 3.27
N LEU A 97 0.67 -2.96 2.95
CA LEU A 97 -0.67 -2.54 2.55
C LEU A 97 -0.64 -2.05 1.10
N LEU A 98 -1.37 -2.74 0.23
CA LEU A 98 -1.64 -2.31 -1.14
C LEU A 98 -2.97 -1.56 -1.19
N ILE A 99 -2.98 -0.37 -1.77
CA ILE A 99 -4.21 0.40 -2.01
C ILE A 99 -4.36 0.60 -3.50
N CYS A 100 -5.46 0.09 -4.06
CA CYS A 100 -5.68 0.02 -5.48
C CYS A 100 -6.95 0.78 -5.84
N SER A 101 -6.93 1.48 -7.00
CA SER A 101 -8.11 2.17 -7.55
C SER A 101 -8.73 3.20 -6.60
N GLN A 102 -7.93 4.10 -6.02
CA GLN A 102 -8.43 5.31 -5.34
C GLN A 102 -9.15 6.23 -6.33
N HIS A 103 -8.69 6.26 -7.59
CA HIS A 103 -9.42 6.88 -8.69
C HIS A 103 -10.17 5.80 -9.46
N GLY A 104 -11.50 5.97 -9.58
CA GLY A 104 -12.34 4.93 -10.16
C GLY A 104 -12.13 4.71 -11.66
N ASN A 105 -11.57 5.67 -12.37
CA ASN A 105 -11.21 5.58 -13.81
C ASN A 105 -9.80 5.00 -14.06
N GLU A 106 -9.11 4.50 -12.99
CA GLU A 106 -7.78 3.92 -13.05
C GLU A 106 -7.85 2.41 -12.69
N PRO A 107 -8.26 1.53 -13.63
CA PRO A 107 -8.58 0.13 -13.33
C PRO A 107 -7.38 -0.81 -13.25
N SER A 108 -6.21 -0.47 -13.83
CA SER A 108 -5.12 -1.44 -13.98
C SER A 108 -4.50 -1.88 -12.64
N GLY A 109 -4.38 -0.95 -11.68
CA GLY A 109 -3.93 -1.26 -10.34
C GLY A 109 -4.83 -2.26 -9.63
N ARG A 110 -6.17 -2.17 -9.81
CA ARG A 110 -7.11 -3.15 -9.28
C ARG A 110 -6.89 -4.54 -9.88
N GLU A 111 -6.77 -4.65 -11.20
CA GLU A 111 -6.53 -5.94 -11.85
C GLU A 111 -5.21 -6.58 -11.38
N ALA A 112 -4.15 -5.77 -11.26
CA ALA A 112 -2.89 -6.25 -10.71
C ALA A 112 -3.03 -6.71 -9.25
N CYS A 113 -3.78 -5.99 -8.42
CA CYS A 113 -4.05 -6.38 -7.05
C CYS A 113 -4.85 -7.69 -6.95
N LEU A 114 -5.92 -7.87 -7.75
CA LEU A 114 -6.69 -9.12 -7.79
C LEU A 114 -5.83 -10.30 -8.23
N THR A 115 -5.01 -10.11 -9.28
CA THR A 115 -4.05 -11.12 -9.74
C THR A 115 -3.05 -11.50 -8.64
N THR A 116 -2.46 -10.51 -7.97
CA THR A 116 -1.52 -10.72 -6.85
C THR A 116 -2.18 -11.45 -5.68
N ILE A 117 -3.41 -11.11 -5.32
CA ILE A 117 -4.19 -11.81 -4.28
C ILE A 117 -4.27 -13.30 -4.63
N ARG A 118 -4.70 -13.66 -5.84
CA ARG A 118 -4.79 -15.05 -6.28
C ARG A 118 -3.43 -15.73 -6.28
N ASP A 119 -2.42 -15.11 -6.87
CA ASP A 119 -1.12 -15.73 -7.04
C ASP A 119 -0.46 -16.04 -5.69
N LEU A 120 -0.54 -15.12 -4.71
CA LEU A 120 -0.09 -15.37 -3.35
C LEU A 120 -0.95 -16.42 -2.62
N ALA A 121 -2.26 -16.41 -2.83
CA ALA A 121 -3.20 -17.34 -2.20
C ALA A 121 -2.96 -18.80 -2.60
N TYR A 122 -2.64 -19.05 -3.86
CA TYR A 122 -2.49 -20.38 -4.44
C TYR A 122 -1.03 -20.78 -4.70
N ALA A 123 -0.05 -19.95 -4.33
CA ALA A 123 1.35 -20.29 -4.51
C ALA A 123 1.75 -21.55 -3.73
N GLU A 124 2.35 -22.52 -4.43
CA GLU A 124 2.84 -23.76 -3.83
C GLU A 124 4.36 -23.78 -3.65
N ASP A 125 5.07 -22.83 -4.27
CA ASP A 125 6.51 -22.74 -4.19
C ASP A 125 6.99 -22.35 -2.77
N ARG A 126 8.20 -22.78 -2.45
CA ARG A 126 8.79 -22.59 -1.12
C ARG A 126 9.08 -21.12 -0.81
N ALA A 127 9.49 -20.35 -1.82
CA ALA A 127 9.89 -18.97 -1.62
C ALA A 127 8.68 -18.13 -1.19
N THR A 128 7.56 -18.20 -1.90
CA THR A 128 6.31 -17.50 -1.57
C THR A 128 5.76 -17.94 -0.21
N ARG A 129 5.77 -19.25 0.10
CA ARG A 129 5.35 -19.74 1.42
C ARG A 129 6.23 -19.21 2.55
N THR A 130 7.55 -19.13 2.32
CA THR A 130 8.47 -18.54 3.28
C THR A 130 8.19 -17.04 3.45
N PHE A 131 8.02 -16.29 2.38
CA PHE A 131 7.65 -14.87 2.40
C PHE A 131 6.38 -14.65 3.24
N LEU A 132 5.30 -15.38 2.96
CA LEU A 132 4.03 -15.24 3.68
C LEU A 132 4.08 -15.70 5.14
N SER A 133 5.06 -16.51 5.55
CA SER A 133 5.21 -16.92 6.95
C SER A 133 5.68 -15.77 7.85
N HIS A 134 6.30 -14.73 7.29
CA HIS A 134 6.83 -13.57 8.02
C HIS A 134 6.33 -12.21 7.48
N THR A 135 5.38 -12.24 6.54
CA THR A 135 4.76 -11.03 5.97
C THR A 135 3.24 -11.17 5.99
N ASP A 136 2.55 -10.16 6.50
CA ASP A 136 1.10 -9.97 6.38
C ASP A 136 0.84 -9.02 5.21
N VAL A 137 0.27 -9.53 4.12
CA VAL A 137 -0.08 -8.72 2.94
C VAL A 137 -1.54 -8.34 3.03
N LEU A 138 -1.80 -7.05 3.14
CA LEU A 138 -3.12 -6.44 3.18
C LEU A 138 -3.38 -5.76 1.84
N VAL A 139 -4.56 -5.96 1.27
CA VAL A 139 -4.95 -5.37 -0.01
C VAL A 139 -6.33 -4.76 0.09
N VAL A 140 -6.46 -3.48 -0.27
CA VAL A 140 -7.74 -2.83 -0.58
C VAL A 140 -7.86 -2.82 -2.10
N PRO A 141 -8.53 -3.82 -2.72
CA PRO A 141 -8.48 -4.02 -4.17
C PRO A 141 -9.20 -2.92 -4.95
N THR A 142 -10.25 -2.35 -4.36
CA THR A 142 -10.99 -1.23 -4.94
C THR A 142 -11.32 -0.22 -3.84
N ALA A 143 -10.46 0.80 -3.69
CA ALA A 143 -10.64 1.84 -2.68
C ALA A 143 -11.81 2.79 -3.02
N ASN A 144 -12.20 2.90 -4.30
CA ASN A 144 -13.29 3.75 -4.78
C ASN A 144 -14.30 2.96 -5.65
N PRO A 145 -15.13 2.09 -5.05
CA PRO A 145 -16.08 1.29 -5.81
C PRO A 145 -17.15 2.12 -6.55
N ASP A 146 -17.56 3.26 -5.99
CA ASP A 146 -18.56 4.15 -6.63
C ASP A 146 -17.98 4.84 -7.86
N GLY A 147 -16.79 5.42 -7.73
CA GLY A 147 -16.06 6.00 -8.86
C GLY A 147 -15.71 4.95 -9.91
N ARG A 148 -15.35 3.72 -9.51
CA ARG A 148 -15.09 2.61 -10.43
C ARG A 148 -16.34 2.25 -11.24
N ALA A 149 -17.49 2.15 -10.59
CA ALA A 149 -18.77 1.85 -11.26
C ALA A 149 -19.18 2.95 -12.25
N ALA A 150 -18.90 4.20 -11.92
CA ALA A 150 -19.20 5.37 -12.75
C ALA A 150 -18.08 5.69 -13.76
N ASN A 151 -16.92 5.03 -13.69
CA ASN A 151 -15.70 5.35 -14.43
C ASN A 151 -15.26 6.81 -14.27
N THR A 152 -15.30 7.30 -13.02
CA THR A 152 -14.91 8.68 -12.66
C THR A 152 -13.69 8.67 -11.73
N ARG A 153 -12.91 9.76 -11.73
CA ARG A 153 -11.78 9.93 -10.82
C ARG A 153 -12.25 9.97 -9.36
N GLY A 154 -13.17 10.87 -9.04
CA GLY A 154 -13.74 11.02 -7.71
C GLY A 154 -14.73 9.92 -7.34
N ASN A 155 -15.14 9.91 -6.06
CA ASN A 155 -16.20 9.05 -5.56
C ASN A 155 -17.59 9.56 -6.01
N SER A 156 -18.68 9.00 -5.43
CA SER A 156 -20.06 9.41 -5.78
C SER A 156 -20.39 10.87 -5.47
N ASP A 157 -19.62 11.55 -4.63
CA ASP A 157 -19.74 12.98 -4.35
C ASP A 157 -18.79 13.84 -5.19
N GLY A 158 -18.02 13.24 -6.11
CA GLY A 158 -17.01 13.91 -6.91
C GLY A 158 -15.71 14.22 -6.18
N VAL A 159 -15.55 13.72 -4.94
CA VAL A 159 -14.36 13.96 -4.12
C VAL A 159 -13.22 13.07 -4.60
N ASP A 160 -12.06 13.68 -4.84
CA ASP A 160 -10.80 12.95 -5.07
C ASP A 160 -10.31 12.36 -3.74
N ILE A 161 -10.43 11.04 -3.58
CA ILE A 161 -10.07 10.33 -2.35
C ILE A 161 -8.58 10.50 -2.05
N ASN A 162 -7.72 10.58 -3.07
CA ASN A 162 -6.29 10.83 -2.89
C ASN A 162 -5.96 12.33 -2.61
N ARG A 163 -6.95 13.09 -2.14
CA ARG A 163 -6.85 14.42 -1.56
C ARG A 163 -7.55 14.51 -0.20
N ASP A 164 -7.99 13.37 0.34
CA ASP A 164 -8.81 13.30 1.57
C ASP A 164 -8.12 12.57 2.73
N HIS A 165 -6.82 12.28 2.64
CA HIS A 165 -6.09 11.54 3.68
C HIS A 165 -5.74 12.38 4.93
N ILE A 166 -6.11 13.66 4.96
CA ILE A 166 -6.05 14.54 6.14
C ILE A 166 -7.45 14.84 6.65
N ALA A 167 -8.35 15.29 5.79
CA ALA A 167 -9.70 15.71 6.19
C ALA A 167 -10.62 14.53 6.53
N LEU A 168 -10.38 13.36 5.94
CA LEU A 168 -11.14 12.12 6.17
C LEU A 168 -12.67 12.31 6.06
N GLN A 169 -13.11 13.07 5.05
CA GLN A 169 -14.52 13.39 4.84
C GLN A 169 -15.29 12.23 4.20
N THR A 170 -14.60 11.41 3.39
CA THR A 170 -15.20 10.30 2.65
C THR A 170 -15.16 9.01 3.46
N ALA A 171 -16.16 8.15 3.27
CA ALA A 171 -16.20 6.84 3.89
C ALA A 171 -14.99 5.98 3.48
N GLU A 172 -14.54 6.15 2.24
CA GLU A 172 -13.39 5.47 1.66
C GLU A 172 -12.08 5.86 2.38
N ALA A 173 -11.80 7.16 2.53
CA ALA A 173 -10.60 7.64 3.23
C ALA A 173 -10.63 7.25 4.72
N ARG A 174 -11.79 7.32 5.38
CA ARG A 174 -11.99 6.88 6.78
C ARG A 174 -11.70 5.39 6.94
N ALA A 175 -12.19 4.55 6.04
CA ALA A 175 -11.93 3.11 6.08
C ALA A 175 -10.43 2.80 5.92
N MET A 176 -9.75 3.43 4.97
CA MET A 176 -8.30 3.28 4.78
C MET A 176 -7.51 3.81 6.00
N ALA A 177 -7.91 4.96 6.56
CA ALA A 177 -7.28 5.52 7.75
C ALA A 177 -7.40 4.60 8.96
N ALA A 178 -8.55 3.94 9.15
CA ALA A 178 -8.77 2.94 10.20
C ALA A 178 -7.84 1.73 10.01
N VAL A 179 -7.71 1.20 8.78
CA VAL A 179 -6.77 0.11 8.47
C VAL A 179 -5.33 0.52 8.81
N ILE A 180 -4.89 1.71 8.37
CA ILE A 180 -3.53 2.21 8.63
C ILE A 180 -3.28 2.38 10.14
N ARG A 181 -4.24 2.94 10.89
CA ARG A 181 -4.16 3.11 12.34
C ARG A 181 -4.05 1.77 13.08
N ASP A 182 -4.89 0.81 12.71
CA ASP A 182 -5.05 -0.43 13.46
C ASP A 182 -4.00 -1.47 13.10
N ARG A 183 -3.57 -1.51 11.83
CA ARG A 183 -2.58 -2.47 11.33
C ARG A 183 -1.15 -1.94 11.35
N LYS A 184 -0.98 -0.60 11.33
CA LYS A 184 0.33 0.08 11.36
C LYS A 184 1.31 -0.49 10.33
N PRO A 185 0.92 -0.59 9.05
CA PRO A 185 1.76 -1.24 8.05
C PRO A 185 3.15 -0.61 7.98
N GLU A 186 4.17 -1.44 7.77
CA GLU A 186 5.54 -1.00 7.54
C GLU A 186 5.72 -0.45 6.14
N VAL A 187 4.94 -0.96 5.17
CA VAL A 187 4.98 -0.51 3.78
C VAL A 187 3.56 -0.20 3.30
N ILE A 188 3.38 0.95 2.64
CA ILE A 188 2.13 1.33 1.97
C ILE A 188 2.43 1.60 0.49
N TYR A 189 1.74 0.90 -0.39
CA TYR A 189 1.94 0.96 -1.84
C TYR A 189 0.64 1.38 -2.52
N ASP A 190 0.69 2.47 -3.29
CA ASP A 190 -0.47 3.16 -3.87
C ASP A 190 -0.43 3.06 -5.39
N LEU A 191 -1.42 2.36 -5.98
CA LEU A 191 -1.43 2.02 -7.40
C LEU A 191 -2.37 2.94 -8.17
N HIS A 192 -1.78 3.69 -9.14
CA HIS A 192 -2.44 4.70 -9.95
C HIS A 192 -2.14 4.55 -11.44
N GLU A 193 -2.74 5.42 -12.24
CA GLU A 193 -2.50 5.55 -13.67
C GLU A 193 -2.45 7.03 -14.07
N TYR A 194 -1.62 7.34 -15.06
CA TYR A 194 -1.42 8.69 -15.55
C TYR A 194 -1.64 8.80 -17.07
N GLY A 195 -2.00 10.01 -17.53
CA GLY A 195 -2.04 10.37 -18.95
C GLY A 195 -0.68 10.84 -19.46
N ALA A 196 -0.24 10.32 -20.59
CA ALA A 196 1.05 10.66 -21.18
C ALA A 196 1.05 12.04 -21.85
N THR A 197 2.22 12.67 -21.85
CA THR A 197 2.51 13.91 -22.62
C THR A 197 3.83 13.71 -23.39
N PRO A 198 3.80 12.97 -24.52
CA PRO A 198 4.98 12.76 -25.32
C PRO A 198 5.54 14.07 -25.88
N PRO A 199 6.86 14.19 -26.07
CA PRO A 199 7.90 13.20 -25.74
C PRO A 199 8.49 13.36 -24.35
N TYR A 200 7.91 14.19 -23.48
CA TYR A 200 8.51 14.63 -22.21
C TYR A 200 8.10 13.77 -21.01
N TYR A 201 6.92 13.15 -21.10
CA TYR A 201 6.30 12.42 -19.98
C TYR A 201 5.48 11.24 -20.52
N ASP A 202 6.17 10.14 -20.88
CA ASP A 202 5.62 9.06 -21.70
C ASP A 202 6.12 7.65 -21.34
N LYS A 203 6.76 7.48 -20.15
CA LYS A 203 7.27 6.17 -19.74
C LYS A 203 6.13 5.18 -19.48
N ASP A 204 6.40 3.89 -19.51
CA ASP A 204 5.39 2.87 -19.19
C ASP A 204 4.90 2.99 -17.76
N MET A 205 5.79 3.43 -16.85
CA MET A 205 5.45 3.71 -15.47
C MET A 205 6.26 4.87 -14.87
N PHE A 206 5.65 5.53 -13.89
CA PHE A 206 6.32 6.46 -12.99
C PHE A 206 6.21 6.02 -11.55
N VAL A 207 7.20 6.34 -10.74
CA VAL A 207 7.25 6.04 -9.31
C VAL A 207 7.55 7.30 -8.51
N LEU A 208 7.04 7.38 -7.27
CA LEU A 208 7.43 8.45 -6.36
C LEU A 208 7.25 8.03 -4.89
N TRP A 209 8.27 8.33 -4.09
CA TRP A 209 8.29 8.17 -2.64
C TRP A 209 7.61 9.33 -1.91
N PRO A 210 7.35 9.24 -0.58
CA PRO A 210 6.90 10.38 0.24
C PRO A 210 7.91 11.53 0.18
N ARG A 211 7.47 12.70 -0.28
CA ARG A 211 8.30 13.91 -0.38
C ARG A 211 8.09 14.91 0.75
N ASN A 212 7.03 14.74 1.56
CA ASN A 212 6.75 15.64 2.67
C ASN A 212 7.89 15.62 3.70
N LEU A 213 8.35 16.80 4.10
CA LEU A 213 9.49 16.99 5.00
C LEU A 213 9.27 16.44 6.42
N ASN A 214 8.04 16.04 6.77
CA ASN A 214 7.72 15.41 8.05
C ASN A 214 7.90 13.88 8.02
N ALA A 215 8.14 13.26 6.85
CA ALA A 215 8.61 11.89 6.78
C ALA A 215 10.04 11.83 7.32
N THR A 216 10.31 10.92 8.28
CA THR A 216 11.66 10.82 8.84
C THR A 216 12.66 10.32 7.80
N ASP A 217 13.92 10.76 7.87
CA ASP A 217 14.98 10.41 6.91
C ASP A 217 15.07 8.89 6.68
N ARG A 218 14.93 8.07 7.72
CA ARG A 218 15.02 6.62 7.59
C ARG A 218 13.89 6.04 6.75
N VAL A 219 12.66 6.50 6.96
CA VAL A 219 11.49 6.08 6.18
C VAL A 219 11.60 6.60 4.75
N HIS A 220 11.99 7.86 4.58
CA HIS A 220 12.21 8.47 3.28
C HIS A 220 13.27 7.70 2.47
N ASN A 221 14.44 7.39 3.06
CA ASN A 221 15.53 6.69 2.39
C ASN A 221 15.14 5.24 2.02
N GLU A 222 14.39 4.51 2.86
CA GLU A 222 13.87 3.18 2.51
C GLU A 222 12.84 3.28 1.37
N SER A 223 12.03 4.34 1.32
CA SER A 223 11.09 4.57 0.22
C SER A 223 11.80 4.87 -1.11
N GLN A 224 12.87 5.66 -1.07
CA GLN A 224 13.75 5.86 -2.25
C GLN A 224 14.43 4.56 -2.66
N THR A 225 14.92 3.77 -1.70
CA THR A 225 15.52 2.46 -1.97
C THR A 225 14.53 1.53 -2.66
N LEU A 226 13.27 1.47 -2.19
CA LEU A 226 12.19 0.71 -2.85
C LEU A 226 12.03 1.15 -4.32
N ALA A 227 11.93 2.45 -4.56
CA ALA A 227 11.75 3.00 -5.90
C ALA A 227 12.96 2.70 -6.82
N GLU A 228 14.16 3.10 -6.38
CA GLU A 228 15.34 3.19 -7.25
C GLU A 228 16.13 1.88 -7.35
N GLN A 229 16.10 1.02 -6.32
CA GLN A 229 16.89 -0.21 -6.29
C GLN A 229 16.07 -1.47 -6.52
N TYR A 230 14.75 -1.39 -6.41
CA TYR A 230 13.86 -2.55 -6.58
C TYR A 230 12.84 -2.37 -7.70
N VAL A 231 11.92 -1.40 -7.61
CA VAL A 231 10.82 -1.27 -8.58
C VAL A 231 11.33 -0.90 -9.96
N ARG A 232 12.09 0.19 -10.10
CA ARG A 232 12.60 0.64 -11.40
C ARG A 232 13.56 -0.35 -12.09
N PRO A 233 14.52 -0.98 -11.38
CA PRO A 233 15.33 -2.04 -11.98
C PRO A 233 14.51 -3.24 -12.44
N THR A 234 13.54 -3.72 -11.63
CA THR A 234 12.65 -4.82 -12.02
C THR A 234 11.84 -4.48 -13.27
N ALA A 235 11.32 -3.25 -13.36
CA ALA A 235 10.64 -2.75 -14.55
C ALA A 235 11.55 -2.77 -15.78
N LYS A 236 12.77 -2.26 -15.65
CA LYS A 236 13.77 -2.24 -16.73
C LYS A 236 14.12 -3.66 -17.21
N ASP A 237 14.34 -4.59 -16.28
CA ASP A 237 14.69 -5.98 -16.59
C ASP A 237 13.55 -6.70 -17.32
N ALA A 238 12.29 -6.31 -17.04
CA ALA A 238 11.11 -6.78 -17.73
C ALA A 238 10.79 -6.03 -19.04
N GLY A 239 11.64 -5.06 -19.44
CA GLY A 239 11.50 -4.30 -20.69
C GLY A 239 10.61 -3.04 -20.60
N TYR A 240 10.19 -2.63 -19.39
CA TYR A 240 9.39 -1.42 -19.19
C TYR A 240 10.25 -0.20 -18.90
N SER A 241 9.92 0.91 -19.54
CA SER A 241 10.51 2.21 -19.24
C SER A 241 9.92 2.82 -17.98
N SER A 242 10.76 3.47 -17.15
CA SER A 242 10.31 4.08 -15.91
C SER A 242 10.97 5.44 -15.64
N GLY A 243 10.29 6.31 -14.89
CA GLY A 243 10.75 7.62 -14.48
C GLY A 243 10.22 8.05 -13.12
N LEU A 244 10.51 9.29 -12.71
CA LEU A 244 9.96 9.89 -11.50
C LEU A 244 8.64 10.60 -11.82
N TYR A 245 7.61 10.32 -11.02
CA TYR A 245 6.28 10.92 -11.19
C TYR A 245 6.33 12.43 -11.04
N GLY A 246 5.66 13.11 -11.98
CA GLY A 246 5.54 14.56 -12.01
C GLY A 246 6.75 15.29 -12.56
N ILE A 247 7.81 14.60 -12.98
CA ILE A 247 9.01 15.20 -13.57
C ILE A 247 9.02 14.95 -15.08
N TRP A 248 8.92 16.02 -15.85
CA TRP A 248 9.14 16.00 -17.29
C TRP A 248 10.62 15.96 -17.59
N THR A 249 11.02 15.15 -18.54
CA THR A 249 12.42 14.98 -18.92
C THR A 249 12.64 15.36 -20.38
N ASP A 250 13.83 15.90 -20.68
CA ASP A 250 14.27 16.11 -22.04
C ASP A 250 14.42 14.75 -22.74
N PRO A 251 13.77 14.55 -23.93
CA PRO A 251 13.78 13.26 -24.61
C PRO A 251 15.15 12.85 -25.18
N VAL A 252 16.09 13.79 -25.28
CA VAL A 252 17.44 13.55 -25.83
C VAL A 252 18.46 13.32 -24.73
N THR A 253 18.48 14.21 -23.72
CA THR A 253 19.49 14.13 -22.63
C THR A 253 19.00 13.34 -21.43
N GLY A 254 17.67 13.22 -21.23
CA GLY A 254 17.07 12.62 -20.04
C GLY A 254 17.06 13.54 -18.82
N ASP A 255 17.52 14.77 -18.96
CA ASP A 255 17.57 15.74 -17.84
C ASP A 255 16.17 16.22 -17.44
N PRO A 256 15.93 16.51 -16.14
CA PRO A 256 14.69 17.12 -15.68
C PRO A 256 14.48 18.51 -16.30
N ILE A 257 13.29 18.75 -16.89
CA ILE A 257 12.93 20.04 -17.49
C ILE A 257 11.97 20.81 -16.58
N LYS A 258 10.97 20.10 -16.03
CA LYS A 258 9.83 20.72 -15.36
C LYS A 258 9.19 19.76 -14.38
N GLN A 259 8.82 20.27 -13.21
CA GLN A 259 7.94 19.56 -12.29
C GLN A 259 6.48 20.00 -12.53
N THR A 260 5.57 19.03 -12.69
CA THR A 260 4.14 19.25 -12.91
C THR A 260 3.25 18.65 -11.82
N ALA A 261 3.81 17.73 -11.04
CA ALA A 261 3.15 17.04 -9.94
C ALA A 261 4.21 16.50 -8.96
N GLY A 262 3.81 15.74 -7.97
CA GLY A 262 4.75 15.08 -7.06
C GLY A 262 5.23 15.97 -5.93
N ASP A 263 4.44 16.95 -5.51
CA ASP A 263 4.68 17.83 -4.38
C ASP A 263 4.62 17.13 -3.01
N GLY A 264 4.86 17.87 -1.93
CA GLY A 264 4.85 17.39 -0.55
C GLY A 264 3.49 17.45 0.16
N GLN A 265 2.37 17.69 -0.54
CA GLN A 265 1.05 17.85 0.11
C GLN A 265 0.71 16.66 1.01
N GLU A 266 0.48 16.94 2.29
CA GLU A 266 0.17 15.94 3.34
C GLU A 266 -1.11 15.16 3.11
N ARG A 267 -2.08 15.71 2.36
CA ARG A 267 -3.38 15.10 2.06
C ARG A 267 -3.35 14.00 0.99
N ILE A 268 -2.20 13.76 0.34
CA ILE A 268 -1.97 12.70 -0.65
C ILE A 268 -1.44 11.47 0.07
N LEU A 269 -2.01 10.29 -0.17
CA LEU A 269 -1.66 9.04 0.53
C LEU A 269 -0.17 8.78 0.54
N ARG A 270 0.51 8.95 -0.58
CA ARG A 270 1.96 8.79 -0.69
C ARG A 270 2.71 9.57 0.40
N ASN A 271 2.37 10.84 0.62
CA ASN A 271 3.00 11.68 1.64
C ASN A 271 2.49 11.34 3.05
N THR A 272 1.18 11.13 3.20
CA THR A 272 0.58 10.75 4.49
C THR A 272 1.17 9.44 5.00
N SER A 273 1.49 8.48 4.13
CA SER A 273 2.12 7.22 4.52
C SER A 273 3.46 7.44 5.22
N GLY A 274 4.33 8.29 4.66
CA GLY A 274 5.63 8.64 5.26
C GLY A 274 5.49 9.38 6.59
N ILE A 275 4.55 10.33 6.68
CA ILE A 275 4.24 11.06 7.93
C ILE A 275 3.72 10.08 9.01
N LYS A 276 2.97 9.05 8.61
CA LYS A 276 2.45 7.97 9.47
C LYS A 276 3.42 6.81 9.63
N HIS A 277 4.71 7.02 9.37
CA HIS A 277 5.82 6.11 9.65
C HIS A 277 5.96 4.91 8.71
N ALA A 278 5.24 4.83 7.60
CA ALA A 278 5.36 3.75 6.64
C ALA A 278 6.33 4.10 5.51
N VAL A 279 7.11 3.12 5.06
CA VAL A 279 7.79 3.19 3.76
C VAL A 279 6.70 3.27 2.69
N GLY A 280 6.66 4.36 1.94
CA GLY A 280 5.60 4.65 0.97
C GLY A 280 6.10 4.63 -0.46
N LEU A 281 5.28 4.18 -1.39
CA LEU A 281 5.51 4.38 -2.82
C LEU A 281 4.19 4.55 -3.57
N LEU A 282 4.16 5.53 -4.46
CA LEU A 282 3.16 5.68 -5.50
C LEU A 282 3.73 5.08 -6.78
N ILE A 283 2.91 4.32 -7.51
CA ILE A 283 3.17 3.83 -8.86
C ILE A 283 2.09 4.31 -9.80
N GLU A 284 2.48 4.78 -10.97
CA GLU A 284 1.60 5.27 -12.03
C GLU A 284 1.87 4.49 -13.32
N SER A 285 0.89 3.74 -13.83
CA SER A 285 0.97 3.10 -15.14
C SER A 285 0.41 4.05 -16.22
N ARG A 286 1.04 4.08 -17.39
CA ARG A 286 0.59 4.91 -18.52
C ARG A 286 -0.74 4.40 -19.09
N VAL A 287 -1.73 5.28 -19.21
CA VAL A 287 -3.03 4.95 -19.80
C VAL A 287 -2.96 4.88 -21.34
N ASP A 288 -2.23 5.80 -21.96
CA ASP A 288 -2.27 6.02 -23.40
C ASP A 288 -1.57 4.94 -24.21
N ALA A 289 -2.16 4.56 -25.33
CA ALA A 289 -1.54 3.72 -26.35
C ALA A 289 -0.58 4.58 -27.19
N LEU A 290 0.73 4.37 -27.07
CA LEU A 290 1.74 5.14 -27.81
C LEU A 290 2.28 4.40 -29.02
N THR A 291 2.41 3.08 -28.96
CA THR A 291 2.87 2.26 -30.09
C THR A 291 1.74 1.98 -31.07
N ASP A 292 2.07 1.73 -32.34
CA ASP A 292 1.06 1.38 -33.35
C ASP A 292 0.34 0.06 -33.03
N ALA A 293 1.04 -0.90 -32.40
CA ALA A 293 0.44 -2.14 -31.92
C ALA A 293 -0.60 -1.89 -30.83
N GLU A 294 -0.31 -1.06 -29.81
CA GLU A 294 -1.24 -0.69 -28.76
C GLU A 294 -2.46 0.08 -29.30
N LYS A 295 -2.26 0.94 -30.31
CA LYS A 295 -3.35 1.68 -30.97
C LYS A 295 -4.25 0.75 -31.78
N ALA A 296 -3.68 -0.27 -32.42
CA ALA A 296 -4.41 -1.25 -33.22
C ALA A 296 -5.17 -2.28 -32.36
N ASP A 297 -4.65 -2.60 -31.15
CA ASP A 297 -5.25 -3.55 -30.20
C ASP A 297 -5.41 -2.91 -28.82
N PRO A 298 -6.59 -2.34 -28.49
CA PRO A 298 -6.86 -1.78 -27.16
C PRO A 298 -6.67 -2.78 -26.01
N ALA A 299 -6.91 -4.08 -26.24
CA ALA A 299 -6.70 -5.11 -25.24
C ALA A 299 -5.21 -5.31 -24.95
N LEU A 300 -4.33 -5.16 -25.94
CA LEU A 300 -2.89 -5.16 -25.76
C LEU A 300 -2.45 -4.00 -24.85
N ASN A 301 -2.94 -2.79 -25.09
CA ASN A 301 -2.65 -1.66 -24.21
C ASN A 301 -3.17 -1.89 -22.79
N SER A 302 -4.38 -2.45 -22.63
CA SER A 302 -4.92 -2.78 -21.33
C SER A 302 -4.04 -3.79 -20.58
N ARG A 303 -3.57 -4.84 -21.28
CA ARG A 303 -2.64 -5.82 -20.70
C ARG A 303 -1.30 -5.18 -20.29
N ARG A 304 -0.68 -4.35 -21.15
CA ARG A 304 0.55 -3.61 -20.81
C ARG A 304 0.37 -2.79 -19.52
N ARG A 305 -0.77 -2.11 -19.35
CA ARG A 305 -1.09 -1.33 -18.14
C ARG A 305 -1.10 -2.21 -16.88
N VAL A 306 -1.73 -3.37 -16.95
CA VAL A 306 -1.77 -4.33 -15.83
C VAL A 306 -0.40 -4.98 -15.61
N ASP A 307 0.27 -5.42 -16.66
CA ASP A 307 1.57 -6.11 -16.58
C ASP A 307 2.64 -5.19 -15.98
N SER A 308 2.64 -3.90 -16.34
CA SER A 308 3.56 -2.93 -15.73
C SER A 308 3.34 -2.78 -14.22
N GLN A 309 2.10 -2.81 -13.75
CA GLN A 309 1.76 -2.81 -12.32
C GLN A 309 2.22 -4.12 -11.63
N LEU A 310 2.01 -5.27 -12.26
CA LEU A 310 2.44 -6.57 -11.72
C LEU A 310 3.97 -6.63 -11.58
N VAL A 311 4.72 -6.18 -12.59
CA VAL A 311 6.18 -6.09 -12.53
C VAL A 311 6.65 -5.17 -11.41
N ALA A 312 5.96 -4.05 -11.19
CA ALA A 312 6.26 -3.16 -10.08
C ALA A 312 5.98 -3.82 -8.72
N LEU A 313 4.91 -4.61 -8.61
CA LEU A 313 4.61 -5.41 -7.41
C LEU A 313 5.65 -6.49 -7.15
N ASP A 314 6.22 -7.12 -8.17
CA ASP A 314 7.35 -8.06 -8.00
C ASP A 314 8.56 -7.36 -7.36
N GLY A 315 8.85 -6.13 -7.78
CA GLY A 315 9.89 -5.30 -7.15
C GLY A 315 9.59 -5.00 -5.68
N LEU A 316 8.33 -4.69 -5.35
CA LEU A 316 7.88 -4.46 -3.98
C LEU A 316 8.01 -5.73 -3.10
N LEU A 317 7.54 -6.89 -3.58
CA LEU A 317 7.59 -8.13 -2.81
C LEU A 317 9.05 -8.53 -2.53
N ARG A 318 9.93 -8.41 -3.53
CA ARG A 318 11.36 -8.63 -3.36
C ARG A 318 11.99 -7.67 -2.35
N PHE A 319 11.69 -6.37 -2.43
CA PHE A 319 12.14 -5.37 -1.46
C PHE A 319 11.70 -5.75 -0.04
N THR A 320 10.44 -6.11 0.13
CA THR A 320 9.88 -6.45 1.44
C THR A 320 10.57 -7.69 2.02
N ASP A 321 10.85 -8.71 1.20
CA ASP A 321 11.53 -9.92 1.66
C ASP A 321 12.99 -9.66 2.05
N GLU A 322 13.74 -8.99 1.20
CA GLU A 322 15.17 -8.77 1.39
C GLU A 322 15.49 -7.72 2.48
N ARG A 323 14.59 -6.73 2.69
CA ARG A 323 14.83 -5.58 3.57
C ARG A 323 13.99 -5.53 4.85
N ARG A 324 13.41 -6.64 5.29
CA ARG A 324 12.58 -6.71 6.51
C ARG A 324 13.21 -6.02 7.73
N GLY A 325 14.48 -6.30 7.99
CA GLY A 325 15.20 -5.69 9.12
C GLY A 325 15.32 -4.16 8.99
N PRO A 326 15.88 -3.62 7.89
CA PRO A 326 15.91 -2.18 7.62
C PRO A 326 14.55 -1.50 7.68
N ILE A 327 13.51 -2.07 7.04
CA ILE A 327 12.14 -1.56 7.04
C ILE A 327 11.62 -1.46 8.48
N GLY A 328 11.68 -2.56 9.25
CA GLY A 328 11.23 -2.58 10.64
C GLY A 328 11.98 -1.59 11.53
N ALA A 329 13.31 -1.46 11.35
CA ALA A 329 14.11 -0.48 12.07
C ALA A 329 13.76 0.97 11.72
N ALA A 330 13.52 1.28 10.44
CA ALA A 330 13.15 2.61 9.98
C ALA A 330 11.78 3.04 10.53
N THR A 331 10.78 2.19 10.41
CA THR A 331 9.41 2.46 10.86
C THR A 331 9.31 2.55 12.38
N ALA A 332 9.98 1.65 13.13
CA ALA A 332 10.04 1.72 14.58
C ALA A 332 10.74 2.99 15.08
N ALA A 333 11.88 3.35 14.47
CA ALA A 333 12.59 4.58 14.82
C ALA A 333 11.75 5.83 14.51
N SER A 334 11.02 5.83 13.40
CA SER A 334 10.12 6.93 13.03
C SER A 334 8.99 7.10 14.07
N ARG A 335 8.35 6.01 14.48
CA ARG A 335 7.32 6.03 15.56
C ARG A 335 7.89 6.52 16.90
N ALA A 336 9.10 6.10 17.24
CA ALA A 336 9.77 6.50 18.48
C ALA A 336 10.21 7.97 18.49
N ALA A 337 10.58 8.53 17.33
CA ALA A 337 11.04 9.91 17.21
C ALA A 337 9.99 10.93 17.69
N GLY A 338 8.70 10.67 17.48
CA GLY A 338 7.62 11.53 17.97
C GLY A 338 7.58 11.69 19.49
N TYR A 339 8.00 10.67 20.23
CA TYR A 339 8.10 10.74 21.71
C TYR A 339 9.35 11.48 22.21
N ALA A 340 10.40 11.53 21.38
CA ALA A 340 11.59 12.32 21.69
C ALA A 340 11.32 13.82 21.64
N ASP A 341 10.30 14.24 20.90
CA ASP A 341 9.79 15.60 20.76
C ASP A 341 10.90 16.62 20.45
N ARG A 342 11.62 16.35 19.36
CA ARG A 342 12.78 17.18 18.96
C ARG A 342 12.70 17.53 17.48
N GLY A 343 13.32 18.64 17.12
CA GLY A 343 13.46 19.15 15.76
C GLY A 343 12.20 19.84 15.23
N PRO A 344 12.32 20.48 14.07
CA PRO A 344 11.25 21.27 13.48
C PRO A 344 10.08 20.39 13.01
N VAL A 345 8.93 21.03 12.79
CA VAL A 345 7.80 20.46 12.03
C VAL A 345 7.52 21.37 10.85
N TYR A 346 7.25 20.80 9.70
CA TYR A 346 7.06 21.50 8.45
C TYR A 346 5.57 21.53 8.07
N LEU A 347 5.01 22.72 7.85
CA LEU A 347 3.62 22.90 7.42
C LEU A 347 3.51 23.02 5.88
N GLY A 348 4.55 22.63 5.16
CA GLY A 348 4.66 22.63 3.71
C GLY A 348 6.07 22.24 3.26
N GLY A 349 6.32 22.30 1.96
CA GLY A 349 7.59 21.93 1.36
C GLY A 349 7.69 20.44 1.00
N ALA A 350 8.75 20.10 0.30
CA ALA A 350 9.08 18.74 -0.17
C ALA A 350 10.60 18.53 -0.14
N ASP A 351 11.04 17.29 -0.31
CA ASP A 351 12.48 16.93 -0.37
C ASP A 351 13.25 17.67 -1.47
N ASN A 352 12.56 18.11 -2.51
CA ASN A 352 13.10 18.89 -3.64
C ASN A 352 12.56 20.34 -3.72
N GLU A 353 11.76 20.77 -2.76
CA GLU A 353 11.16 22.11 -2.69
C GLU A 353 11.13 22.57 -1.23
N PRO A 354 12.11 23.39 -0.79
CA PRO A 354 12.19 23.83 0.60
C PRO A 354 10.89 24.51 1.06
N ALA A 355 10.53 24.27 2.33
CA ALA A 355 9.41 24.97 2.94
C ALA A 355 9.69 26.48 3.06
N GLU A 356 8.67 27.30 2.86
CA GLU A 356 8.72 28.71 3.18
C GLU A 356 9.03 28.90 4.68
N PRO A 357 9.84 29.91 5.09
CA PRO A 357 10.21 30.10 6.50
C PRO A 357 9.01 30.17 7.46
N VAL A 358 7.92 30.78 7.04
CA VAL A 358 6.68 30.89 7.86
C VAL A 358 5.97 29.55 8.05
N LYS A 359 6.26 28.57 7.22
CA LYS A 359 5.74 27.20 7.28
C LYS A 359 6.65 26.24 8.06
N ILE A 360 7.70 26.73 8.69
CA ILE A 360 8.61 25.92 9.51
C ILE A 360 8.39 26.26 10.99
N LEU A 361 7.91 25.29 11.75
CA LEU A 361 7.88 25.36 13.21
C LEU A 361 9.24 24.93 13.74
N GLN A 362 10.17 25.88 13.91
CA GLN A 362 11.52 25.58 14.42
C GLN A 362 11.44 25.06 15.87
N ASP A 363 10.61 25.73 16.69
CA ASP A 363 10.29 25.35 18.05
C ASP A 363 8.78 25.05 18.13
N PRO A 364 8.36 23.80 17.80
CA PRO A 364 6.95 23.44 17.85
C PRO A 364 6.36 23.59 19.25
N PRO A 365 5.05 23.88 19.40
CA PRO A 365 4.40 23.99 20.70
C PRO A 365 4.40 22.64 21.44
N CYS A 366 4.15 22.64 22.75
CA CYS A 366 3.97 21.42 23.52
C CYS A 366 2.72 20.63 23.11
N GLY A 367 1.76 21.30 22.50
CA GLY A 367 0.50 20.76 22.05
C GLY A 367 -0.48 21.85 21.64
N TYR A 368 -1.73 21.42 21.40
CA TYR A 368 -2.82 22.31 21.01
C TYR A 368 -4.01 22.12 21.94
N ARG A 369 -4.62 23.24 22.36
CA ARG A 369 -5.88 23.27 23.10
C ARG A 369 -7.02 23.45 22.12
N LEU A 370 -8.05 22.63 22.26
CA LEU A 370 -9.28 22.70 21.47
C LEU A 370 -10.45 23.06 22.41
N SER A 371 -11.29 23.99 22.01
CA SER A 371 -12.57 24.23 22.69
C SER A 371 -13.47 22.99 22.58
N ALA A 372 -14.50 22.92 23.39
CA ALA A 372 -15.49 21.83 23.34
C ALA A 372 -16.10 21.65 21.93
N ALA A 373 -16.43 22.75 21.26
CA ALA A 373 -16.97 22.73 19.90
C ALA A 373 -15.95 22.19 18.90
N GLN A 374 -14.73 22.72 18.87
CA GLN A 374 -13.67 22.25 17.98
C GLN A 374 -13.38 20.76 18.18
N PHE A 375 -13.29 20.33 19.45
CA PHE A 375 -13.03 18.91 19.73
C PHE A 375 -14.18 18.01 19.30
N ALA A 376 -15.42 18.44 19.52
CA ALA A 376 -16.60 17.68 19.06
C ALA A 376 -16.58 17.49 17.53
N ASP A 377 -16.13 18.50 16.79
CA ASP A 377 -16.09 18.46 15.32
C ASP A 377 -14.99 17.57 14.75
N VAL A 378 -13.83 17.40 15.46
CA VAL A 378 -12.64 16.72 14.86
C VAL A 378 -12.17 15.48 15.63
N LYS A 379 -12.82 15.09 16.73
CA LYS A 379 -12.39 13.99 17.61
C LYS A 379 -12.28 12.65 16.87
N ASP A 380 -13.19 12.39 15.93
CA ASP A 380 -13.22 11.14 15.18
C ASP A 380 -12.08 11.09 14.15
N GLU A 381 -11.78 12.20 13.49
CA GLU A 381 -10.64 12.34 12.57
C GLU A 381 -9.32 12.19 13.34
N LEU A 382 -9.17 12.87 14.49
CA LEU A 382 -8.01 12.71 15.36
C LEU A 382 -7.80 11.25 15.78
N ALA A 383 -8.88 10.57 16.18
CA ALA A 383 -8.83 9.16 16.55
C ALA A 383 -8.45 8.26 15.35
N LEU A 384 -8.99 8.52 14.15
CA LEU A 384 -8.62 7.81 12.92
C LEU A 384 -7.17 8.05 12.51
N HIS A 385 -6.64 9.23 12.80
CA HIS A 385 -5.22 9.53 12.61
C HIS A 385 -4.30 8.89 13.66
N GLY A 386 -4.87 8.27 14.71
CA GLY A 386 -4.11 7.70 15.82
C GLY A 386 -3.55 8.75 16.78
N VAL A 387 -4.12 9.96 16.76
CA VAL A 387 -3.78 11.06 17.66
C VAL A 387 -4.49 10.87 19.00
N THR A 388 -3.75 10.98 20.10
CA THR A 388 -4.30 10.92 21.46
C THR A 388 -4.50 12.33 22.00
N SER A 389 -5.60 12.52 22.73
CA SER A 389 -5.94 13.75 23.45
C SER A 389 -6.28 13.44 24.91
N ARG A 390 -6.29 14.48 25.75
CA ARG A 390 -6.76 14.39 27.12
C ARG A 390 -7.75 15.52 27.43
N PRO A 391 -8.67 15.34 28.37
CA PRO A 391 -9.58 16.43 28.77
C PRO A 391 -8.84 17.69 29.24
N ASP A 392 -9.33 18.87 28.87
CA ASP A 392 -8.83 20.16 29.31
C ASP A 392 -10.02 21.12 29.45
N GLY A 393 -10.50 21.28 30.69
CA GLY A 393 -11.78 21.94 30.96
C GLY A 393 -12.93 21.24 30.22
N ASP A 394 -13.72 22.00 29.48
CA ASP A 394 -14.82 21.48 28.64
C ASP A 394 -14.32 20.97 27.26
N GLY A 395 -13.07 21.25 26.90
CA GLY A 395 -12.46 20.89 25.63
C GLY A 395 -11.44 19.77 25.75
N ALA A 396 -10.41 19.82 24.90
CA ALA A 396 -9.35 18.82 24.88
C ALA A 396 -7.97 19.44 24.66
N TYR A 397 -6.95 18.81 25.23
CA TYR A 397 -5.55 19.07 24.96
C TYR A 397 -4.95 17.94 24.13
N VAL A 398 -4.32 18.27 23.02
CA VAL A 398 -3.61 17.34 22.14
C VAL A 398 -2.11 17.56 22.31
N PRO A 399 -1.42 16.72 23.13
CA PRO A 399 0.02 16.87 23.32
C PRO A 399 0.80 16.51 22.06
N LEU A 400 1.87 17.25 21.79
CA LEU A 400 2.72 16.95 20.63
C LEU A 400 3.57 15.71 20.86
N ARG A 401 3.97 15.43 22.10
CA ARG A 401 4.84 14.33 22.48
C ARG A 401 4.13 12.96 22.38
N GLN A 402 3.92 12.51 21.15
CA GLN A 402 3.35 11.21 20.81
C GLN A 402 3.83 10.76 19.42
N SER A 403 3.56 9.52 19.01
CA SER A 403 4.00 8.99 17.72
C SER A 403 3.61 9.91 16.55
N ALA A 404 2.39 10.44 16.55
CA ALA A 404 1.85 11.34 15.54
C ALA A 404 2.38 12.79 15.59
N ARG A 405 3.47 13.06 16.30
CA ARG A 405 4.03 14.41 16.52
C ARG A 405 4.04 15.30 15.27
N ASN A 406 4.59 14.78 14.19
CA ASN A 406 4.76 15.56 12.96
C ASN A 406 3.45 15.75 12.18
N LEU A 407 2.44 14.93 12.46
CA LEU A 407 1.11 15.03 11.87
C LEU A 407 0.23 16.08 12.59
N ILE A 408 0.35 16.17 13.92
CA ILE A 408 -0.54 17.01 14.74
C ILE A 408 -0.59 18.48 14.30
N PRO A 409 0.54 19.18 14.03
CA PRO A 409 0.47 20.55 13.53
C PRO A 409 -0.17 20.65 12.13
N LEU A 410 -0.05 19.63 11.29
CA LEU A 410 -0.75 19.59 10.00
C LEU A 410 -2.28 19.50 10.15
N LEU A 411 -2.75 18.97 11.28
CA LEU A 411 -4.17 18.84 11.61
C LEU A 411 -4.73 20.05 12.35
N LEU A 412 -3.92 20.75 13.17
CA LEU A 412 -4.42 21.67 14.18
C LEU A 412 -3.80 23.08 14.13
N ASP A 413 -2.72 23.31 13.38
CA ASP A 413 -2.13 24.65 13.25
C ASP A 413 -2.81 25.44 12.12
N GLU A 414 -3.26 26.66 12.40
CA GLU A 414 -3.95 27.53 11.43
C GLU A 414 -3.11 27.84 10.18
N ARG A 415 -1.78 27.73 10.27
CA ARG A 415 -0.86 27.95 9.15
C ARG A 415 -0.77 26.73 8.22
N ALA A 416 -1.21 25.55 8.65
CA ALA A 416 -1.26 24.36 7.78
C ALA A 416 -2.39 24.51 6.76
N THR A 417 -2.11 24.19 5.50
CA THR A 417 -3.05 24.45 4.39
C THR A 417 -4.34 23.63 4.49
N TYR A 418 -4.24 22.39 5.01
CA TYR A 418 -5.33 21.42 5.04
C TYR A 418 -5.75 21.03 6.46
N HIS A 419 -5.51 21.93 7.48
CA HIS A 419 -5.85 21.63 8.86
C HIS A 419 -7.36 21.40 9.06
N LEU A 420 -7.69 20.60 10.07
CA LEU A 420 -9.08 20.30 10.43
C LEU A 420 -9.75 21.43 11.19
N THR A 421 -9.01 22.01 12.12
CA THR A 421 -9.45 23.15 12.96
C THR A 421 -8.22 23.92 13.48
N SER A 422 -8.40 25.18 13.83
CA SER A 422 -7.33 26.03 14.37
C SER A 422 -7.27 25.90 15.89
N GLY A 423 -6.45 24.96 16.39
CA GLY A 423 -6.19 24.79 17.82
C GLY A 423 -5.31 25.92 18.38
N GLN A 424 -5.51 26.27 19.64
CA GLN A 424 -4.64 27.21 20.34
C GLN A 424 -3.31 26.53 20.72
N ALA A 425 -2.21 26.99 20.14
CA ALA A 425 -0.88 26.48 20.45
C ALA A 425 -0.50 26.76 21.92
N ASP A 426 -0.02 25.73 22.63
CA ASP A 426 0.50 25.79 23.99
C ASP A 426 2.03 25.75 23.94
N THR A 427 2.68 26.89 24.24
CA THR A 427 4.14 27.02 24.24
C THR A 427 4.75 26.94 25.63
N ALA A 428 3.91 26.78 26.66
CA ALA A 428 4.36 26.65 28.06
C ALA A 428 4.62 25.19 28.42
N CYS A 429 5.74 24.62 27.90
CA CYS A 429 6.17 23.29 28.25
C CYS A 429 6.64 23.22 29.71
#